data_695de9ebcf78215e82d2a385d872850d
#
_entry.id   695de9ebcf78215e82d2a385d872850d
#
_cell.length_a   1.000
_cell.length_b   1.000
_cell.length_c   1.000
_cell.angle_alpha   90.00
_cell.angle_beta   90.00
_cell.angle_gamma   90.00
#
_symmetry.space_group_name_H-M   'P 1'
#
loop_
_entity.id
_entity.type
_entity.pdbx_description
1 polymer ?
#
loop_
_entity_poly.entity_id
_entity_poly.type
_entity_poly.pdbx_seq_one_letter_code
_entity_poly.pdbx_strand_id
1 'polypeptide(L)'
;MTQVTRCIFTALSIAVAISAFHDTTLAQSAGDAKKMKSNSPLLKPWTGPYGGVPPWNLVRPDEFISGFDAAIAASTADIDAIATDPAAPNFENTIVAMERAGRALSRLEAMFFVYTSNLNVGAIPDIEKVVVPKLSEHEDSIYQNEKLFARISAVYKSPDMKNGRLDLAQRRLVDDRYKTFLRKGAKLNKREKAKLSQMNTRLARLFTDFSQNVLEDEKGYVTWIKDKSQLGGLPDSVIAAMASAAKERDNKAGKWAITNTRSSMDPFLTYSSNRDLREQVWRNYYSRGDNGDKYDNNKIIAEILKLRAARAKLLGYETHAHWRMEPTMAKQPQAAMDLMMKVWPKALARVREEVADMQEIADKEESKIAIEPWDYRYYAEKVRKDKYDLDFNEVKPYLQLEKLREGMMWAATQLYGLHFKQLSGIPVFHPDVTVWEVTDAEGDHVGLWYLDPYAREGKRSGAWMTDYRAQENMGKPITTIVSNNSNFIRGADGEAVLISWDDAVTLFHEFGHALHGLLSKVTYRSQS
;
A
#
# COMPACT_ATOMS: atom_id res chain seq x y z
N MET A 1 -14.70 -53.01 32.24
CA MET A 1 -14.30 -53.39 30.89
C MET A 1 -15.54 -53.41 30.01
N THR A 2 -15.88 -52.36 29.37
CA THR A 2 -16.83 -52.22 28.26
C THR A 2 -17.33 -50.75 28.20
N GLN A 3 -16.60 -49.87 27.57
CA GLN A 3 -17.15 -48.59 27.03
C GLN A 3 -16.09 -47.73 26.30
N VAL A 4 -14.95 -48.31 25.88
CA VAL A 4 -13.88 -47.51 25.20
C VAL A 4 -13.72 -47.87 23.71
N THR A 5 -14.51 -48.81 23.18
CA THR A 5 -14.27 -49.34 21.82
C THR A 5 -15.30 -48.85 20.75
N ARG A 6 -16.10 -47.81 21.01
CA ARG A 6 -17.10 -47.31 20.03
C ARG A 6 -16.89 -45.88 19.50
N CYS A 7 -15.82 -45.17 19.92
CA CYS A 7 -15.54 -43.81 19.46
C CYS A 7 -14.40 -43.70 18.41
N ILE A 8 -13.79 -44.80 17.96
CA ILE A 8 -12.66 -44.74 17.01
C ILE A 8 -13.07 -44.95 15.56
N PHE A 9 -14.29 -45.41 15.28
CA PHE A 9 -14.74 -45.65 13.91
C PHE A 9 -15.53 -44.51 13.25
N THR A 10 -15.89 -43.45 14.01
CA THR A 10 -16.62 -42.29 13.46
C THR A 10 -15.70 -41.13 13.08
N ALA A 11 -14.43 -41.11 13.52
CA ALA A 11 -13.47 -40.07 13.19
C ALA A 11 -12.71 -40.33 11.86
N LEU A 12 -12.69 -41.57 11.36
CA LEU A 12 -11.98 -41.91 10.13
C LEU A 12 -12.82 -41.70 8.86
N SER A 13 -14.16 -41.64 8.97
CA SER A 13 -15.05 -41.39 7.84
C SER A 13 -15.22 -39.90 7.49
N ILE A 14 -14.92 -38.99 8.41
CA ILE A 14 -14.97 -37.54 8.20
C ILE A 14 -13.67 -37.00 7.59
N ALA A 15 -12.53 -37.62 7.87
CA ALA A 15 -11.23 -37.22 7.31
C ALA A 15 -11.09 -37.58 5.81
N VAL A 16 -11.76 -38.63 5.33
CA VAL A 16 -11.74 -39.01 3.90
C VAL A 16 -12.70 -38.15 3.08
N ALA A 17 -13.78 -37.63 3.67
CA ALA A 17 -14.71 -36.73 2.98
C ALA A 17 -14.15 -35.31 2.79
N ILE A 18 -13.28 -34.82 3.71
CA ILE A 18 -12.67 -33.49 3.63
C ILE A 18 -11.49 -33.48 2.62
N SER A 19 -10.73 -34.57 2.49
CA SER A 19 -9.70 -34.67 1.46
C SER A 19 -10.26 -34.83 0.04
N ALA A 20 -11.42 -35.45 -0.13
CA ALA A 20 -12.07 -35.58 -1.44
C ALA A 20 -12.72 -34.26 -1.92
N PHE A 21 -13.16 -33.39 -0.97
CA PHE A 21 -13.69 -32.07 -1.34
C PHE A 21 -12.59 -31.04 -1.67
N HIS A 22 -11.39 -31.17 -1.09
CA HIS A 22 -10.24 -30.29 -1.42
C HIS A 22 -9.61 -30.65 -2.78
N ASP A 23 -9.53 -31.93 -3.12
CA ASP A 23 -8.98 -32.35 -4.42
C ASP A 23 -9.94 -32.08 -5.58
N THR A 24 -11.26 -32.12 -5.37
CA THR A 24 -12.23 -31.77 -6.40
C THR A 24 -12.32 -30.29 -6.68
N THR A 25 -12.13 -29.41 -5.68
CA THR A 25 -12.10 -27.94 -5.89
C THR A 25 -10.79 -27.49 -6.54
N LEU A 26 -9.65 -28.10 -6.23
CA LEU A 26 -8.39 -27.82 -6.90
C LEU A 26 -8.34 -28.38 -8.32
N ALA A 27 -8.95 -29.54 -8.58
CA ALA A 27 -9.08 -30.12 -9.91
C ALA A 27 -10.10 -29.37 -10.79
N GLN A 28 -11.17 -28.79 -10.21
CA GLN A 28 -12.07 -27.90 -10.92
C GLN A 28 -11.43 -26.56 -11.25
N SER A 29 -10.66 -25.94 -10.32
CA SER A 29 -9.93 -24.71 -10.61
C SER A 29 -8.86 -24.88 -11.70
N ALA A 30 -8.18 -26.04 -11.76
CA ALA A 30 -7.23 -26.36 -12.82
C ALA A 30 -7.93 -26.66 -14.17
N GLY A 31 -9.18 -27.16 -14.14
CA GLY A 31 -10.01 -27.36 -15.32
C GLY A 31 -10.58 -26.06 -15.88
N ASP A 32 -10.91 -25.11 -15.00
CA ASP A 32 -11.44 -23.79 -15.37
C ASP A 32 -10.34 -22.84 -15.84
N ALA A 33 -9.11 -22.96 -15.32
CA ALA A 33 -7.93 -22.24 -15.85
C ALA A 33 -7.65 -22.59 -17.32
N LYS A 34 -7.94 -23.83 -17.73
CA LYS A 34 -7.88 -24.25 -19.14
C LYS A 34 -9.02 -23.70 -20.02
N LYS A 35 -10.08 -23.15 -19.41
CA LYS A 35 -11.26 -22.57 -20.07
C LYS A 35 -11.32 -21.05 -20.06
N MET A 36 -10.45 -20.37 -19.35
CA MET A 36 -10.37 -18.91 -19.46
C MET A 36 -9.82 -18.56 -20.85
N LYS A 37 -10.73 -18.46 -21.79
CA LYS A 37 -10.45 -17.91 -23.12
C LYS A 37 -9.86 -16.50 -22.91
N SER A 38 -8.96 -16.08 -23.79
CA SER A 38 -8.34 -14.75 -23.92
C SER A 38 -9.28 -13.53 -23.89
N ASN A 39 -10.48 -13.68 -23.39
CA ASN A 39 -11.60 -12.74 -23.46
C ASN A 39 -11.99 -12.08 -22.12
N SER A 40 -11.34 -12.43 -20.98
CA SER A 40 -11.66 -11.77 -19.72
C SER A 40 -11.40 -10.26 -19.80
N PRO A 41 -12.36 -9.42 -19.35
CA PRO A 41 -12.16 -7.96 -19.30
C PRO A 41 -10.91 -7.56 -18.51
N LEU A 42 -10.51 -8.37 -17.52
CA LEU A 42 -9.33 -8.10 -16.68
C LEU A 42 -8.00 -8.13 -17.45
N LEU A 43 -7.93 -8.88 -18.56
CA LEU A 43 -6.72 -9.07 -19.36
C LEU A 43 -6.66 -8.14 -20.57
N LYS A 44 -7.81 -7.60 -20.99
CA LYS A 44 -7.90 -6.74 -22.18
C LYS A 44 -7.18 -5.40 -21.96
N PRO A 45 -6.61 -4.81 -23.04
CA PRO A 45 -6.22 -3.41 -23.00
C PRO A 45 -7.41 -2.53 -22.57
N TRP A 46 -7.13 -1.55 -21.74
CA TRP A 46 -8.13 -0.52 -21.45
C TRP A 46 -8.35 0.33 -22.69
N THR A 47 -9.61 0.52 -23.06
CA THR A 47 -10.00 1.24 -24.28
C THR A 47 -11.07 2.27 -23.96
N GLY A 48 -11.21 3.27 -24.83
CA GLY A 48 -12.19 4.35 -24.67
C GLY A 48 -11.54 5.70 -24.44
N PRO A 49 -12.29 6.67 -23.86
CA PRO A 49 -11.77 7.99 -23.54
C PRO A 49 -10.51 7.93 -22.65
N TYR A 50 -9.68 8.96 -22.73
CA TYR A 50 -8.44 9.07 -21.91
C TYR A 50 -7.42 7.94 -22.12
N GLY A 51 -7.46 7.30 -23.29
CA GLY A 51 -6.62 6.12 -23.56
C GLY A 51 -7.08 4.84 -22.84
N GLY A 52 -8.33 4.84 -22.34
CA GLY A 52 -8.95 3.79 -21.55
C GLY A 52 -8.67 3.93 -20.05
N VAL A 53 -9.59 3.37 -19.26
CA VAL A 53 -9.55 3.37 -17.78
C VAL A 53 -9.74 1.94 -17.26
N PRO A 54 -9.33 1.65 -16.01
CA PRO A 54 -9.60 0.35 -15.40
C PRO A 54 -11.10 0.04 -15.42
N PRO A 55 -11.52 -1.15 -15.86
CA PRO A 55 -12.93 -1.53 -15.95
C PRO A 55 -13.47 -1.98 -14.58
N TRP A 56 -13.47 -1.08 -13.58
CA TRP A 56 -13.84 -1.38 -12.21
C TRP A 56 -15.22 -2.04 -12.07
N ASN A 57 -16.17 -1.63 -12.90
CA ASN A 57 -17.53 -2.19 -12.94
C ASN A 57 -17.62 -3.64 -13.47
N LEU A 58 -16.54 -4.15 -14.07
CA LEU A 58 -16.47 -5.50 -14.62
C LEU A 58 -15.58 -6.43 -13.77
N VAL A 59 -14.97 -5.91 -12.70
CA VAL A 59 -14.11 -6.71 -11.83
C VAL A 59 -14.94 -7.67 -11.00
N ARG A 60 -14.57 -8.94 -11.06
CA ARG A 60 -15.11 -10.01 -10.25
C ARG A 60 -13.98 -10.65 -9.45
N PRO A 61 -14.04 -10.64 -8.11
CA PRO A 61 -12.98 -11.21 -7.29
C PRO A 61 -12.61 -12.66 -7.59
N ASP A 62 -13.59 -13.49 -7.92
CA ASP A 62 -13.42 -14.90 -8.26
C ASP A 62 -12.63 -15.13 -9.56
N GLU A 63 -12.51 -14.12 -10.42
CA GLU A 63 -11.71 -14.19 -11.66
C GLU A 63 -10.23 -13.86 -11.46
N PHE A 64 -9.81 -13.32 -10.30
CA PHE A 64 -8.42 -12.89 -10.12
C PHE A 64 -7.41 -14.03 -10.23
N ILE A 65 -7.62 -15.16 -9.55
CA ILE A 65 -6.64 -16.28 -9.56
C ILE A 65 -6.39 -16.77 -10.98
N SER A 66 -7.45 -17.06 -11.72
CA SER A 66 -7.34 -17.53 -13.12
C SER A 66 -6.84 -16.44 -14.06
N GLY A 67 -7.19 -15.17 -13.79
CA GLY A 67 -6.67 -14.00 -14.50
C GLY A 67 -5.15 -13.88 -14.33
N PHE A 68 -4.65 -14.04 -13.12
CA PHE A 68 -3.21 -14.03 -12.85
C PHE A 68 -2.49 -15.20 -13.50
N ASP A 69 -3.04 -16.40 -13.47
CA ASP A 69 -2.43 -17.55 -14.15
C ASP A 69 -2.26 -17.29 -15.65
N ALA A 70 -3.29 -16.73 -16.30
CA ALA A 70 -3.24 -16.38 -17.72
C ALA A 70 -2.28 -15.20 -18.01
N ALA A 71 -2.29 -14.16 -17.17
CA ALA A 71 -1.42 -12.97 -17.33
C ALA A 71 0.06 -13.31 -17.10
N ILE A 72 0.36 -14.15 -16.11
CA ILE A 72 1.71 -14.66 -15.85
C ILE A 72 2.20 -15.51 -17.02
N ALA A 73 1.37 -16.40 -17.55
CA ALA A 73 1.72 -17.22 -18.72
C ALA A 73 2.03 -16.35 -19.96
N ALA A 74 1.21 -15.31 -20.21
CA ALA A 74 1.45 -14.36 -21.29
C ALA A 74 2.75 -13.56 -21.09
N SER A 75 2.99 -13.05 -19.87
CA SER A 75 4.22 -12.34 -19.52
C SER A 75 5.47 -13.23 -19.68
N THR A 76 5.36 -14.51 -19.30
CA THR A 76 6.44 -15.49 -19.48
C THR A 76 6.75 -15.69 -20.97
N ALA A 77 5.71 -15.80 -21.81
CA ALA A 77 5.88 -15.93 -23.26
C ALA A 77 6.56 -14.69 -23.88
N ASP A 78 6.20 -13.47 -23.44
CA ASP A 78 6.86 -12.23 -23.87
C ASP A 78 8.36 -12.26 -23.52
N ILE A 79 8.69 -12.66 -22.28
CA ILE A 79 10.08 -12.75 -21.80
C ILE A 79 10.87 -13.83 -22.57
N ASP A 80 10.26 -14.98 -22.81
CA ASP A 80 10.90 -16.07 -23.55
C ASP A 80 11.16 -15.68 -25.01
N ALA A 81 10.24 -14.96 -25.65
CA ALA A 81 10.44 -14.43 -26.99
C ALA A 81 11.64 -13.48 -27.05
N ILE A 82 11.80 -12.59 -26.04
CA ILE A 82 12.98 -11.71 -25.96
C ILE A 82 14.24 -12.54 -25.71
N ALA A 83 14.21 -13.46 -24.75
CA ALA A 83 15.37 -14.26 -24.34
C ALA A 83 15.90 -15.16 -25.45
N THR A 84 15.03 -15.62 -26.36
CA THR A 84 15.34 -16.57 -27.43
C THR A 84 15.39 -15.93 -28.83
N ASP A 85 15.24 -14.61 -28.94
CA ASP A 85 15.34 -13.90 -30.20
C ASP A 85 16.71 -14.19 -30.89
N PRO A 86 16.73 -14.76 -32.11
CA PRO A 86 17.96 -15.11 -32.80
C PRO A 86 18.78 -13.89 -33.28
N ALA A 87 18.15 -12.70 -33.32
CA ALA A 87 18.86 -11.48 -33.72
C ALA A 87 19.87 -11.05 -32.64
N ALA A 88 20.97 -10.44 -33.07
CA ALA A 88 21.96 -9.89 -32.14
C ALA A 88 21.32 -8.91 -31.15
N PRO A 89 21.63 -9.02 -29.84
CA PRO A 89 21.06 -8.15 -28.81
C PRO A 89 21.40 -6.68 -29.07
N ASN A 90 20.37 -5.84 -29.05
CA ASN A 90 20.49 -4.39 -29.13
C ASN A 90 19.49 -3.71 -28.19
N PHE A 91 19.53 -2.39 -28.13
CA PHE A 91 18.65 -1.62 -27.26
C PHE A 91 17.18 -1.89 -27.53
N GLU A 92 16.74 -1.89 -28.80
CA GLU A 92 15.33 -2.07 -29.18
C GLU A 92 14.82 -3.49 -28.91
N ASN A 93 15.53 -4.51 -29.40
CA ASN A 93 15.06 -5.90 -29.32
C ASN A 93 15.30 -6.56 -27.95
N THR A 94 15.90 -5.83 -27.01
CA THR A 94 16.16 -6.36 -25.66
C THR A 94 15.58 -5.43 -24.59
N ILE A 95 16.01 -4.18 -24.52
CA ILE A 95 15.63 -3.27 -23.42
C ILE A 95 14.23 -2.70 -23.65
N VAL A 96 13.96 -2.14 -24.83
CA VAL A 96 12.63 -1.62 -25.18
C VAL A 96 11.60 -2.74 -25.26
N ALA A 97 11.99 -3.91 -25.76
CA ALA A 97 11.13 -5.10 -25.75
C ALA A 97 10.71 -5.48 -24.33
N MET A 98 11.61 -5.40 -23.33
CA MET A 98 11.27 -5.59 -21.92
C MET A 98 10.31 -4.52 -21.37
N GLU A 99 10.45 -3.25 -21.78
CA GLU A 99 9.51 -2.19 -21.40
C GLU A 99 8.09 -2.45 -21.92
N ARG A 100 7.96 -3.16 -23.05
CA ARG A 100 6.68 -3.54 -23.66
C ARG A 100 6.09 -4.83 -23.12
N ALA A 101 6.91 -5.71 -22.54
CA ALA A 101 6.49 -7.01 -22.03
C ALA A 101 5.56 -6.92 -20.80
N GLY A 102 4.72 -7.94 -20.58
CA GLY A 102 3.92 -8.12 -19.37
C GLY A 102 2.82 -7.09 -19.14
N ARG A 103 2.37 -6.35 -20.14
CA ARG A 103 1.38 -5.27 -19.96
C ARG A 103 0.03 -5.75 -19.43
N ALA A 104 -0.41 -6.94 -19.79
CA ALA A 104 -1.65 -7.51 -19.25
C ALA A 104 -1.51 -7.80 -17.75
N LEU A 105 -0.38 -8.35 -17.34
CA LEU A 105 -0.06 -8.60 -15.94
C LEU A 105 -0.02 -7.30 -15.14
N SER A 106 0.69 -6.26 -15.62
CA SER A 106 0.77 -4.96 -14.94
C SER A 106 -0.60 -4.31 -14.74
N ARG A 107 -1.50 -4.40 -15.73
CA ARG A 107 -2.88 -3.88 -15.58
C ARG A 107 -3.69 -4.66 -14.53
N LEU A 108 -3.55 -5.99 -14.52
CA LEU A 108 -4.23 -6.83 -13.55
C LEU A 108 -3.69 -6.59 -12.13
N GLU A 109 -2.38 -6.47 -11.97
CA GLU A 109 -1.73 -6.10 -10.71
C GLU A 109 -2.24 -4.76 -10.18
N ALA A 110 -2.28 -3.72 -11.01
CA ALA A 110 -2.79 -2.41 -10.61
C ALA A 110 -4.23 -2.51 -10.06
N MET A 111 -5.12 -3.23 -10.73
CA MET A 111 -6.49 -3.44 -10.24
C MET A 111 -6.52 -4.26 -8.95
N PHE A 112 -5.79 -5.37 -8.90
CA PHE A 112 -5.78 -6.27 -7.74
C PHE A 112 -5.26 -5.60 -6.48
N PHE A 113 -4.16 -4.85 -6.58
CA PHE A 113 -3.59 -4.16 -5.43
C PHE A 113 -4.45 -3.00 -4.92
N VAL A 114 -5.31 -2.43 -5.74
CA VAL A 114 -6.38 -1.54 -5.25
C VAL A 114 -7.38 -2.33 -4.40
N TYR A 115 -7.80 -3.52 -4.81
CA TYR A 115 -8.68 -4.35 -3.97
C TYR A 115 -8.03 -4.75 -2.65
N THR A 116 -6.76 -5.15 -2.64
CA THR A 116 -6.07 -5.55 -1.39
C THR A 116 -5.77 -4.37 -0.46
N SER A 117 -5.72 -3.13 -0.96
CA SER A 117 -5.46 -1.95 -0.14
C SER A 117 -6.72 -1.15 0.22
N ASN A 118 -7.72 -1.10 -0.68
CA ASN A 118 -8.90 -0.24 -0.52
C ASN A 118 -10.19 -1.00 -0.23
N LEU A 119 -10.26 -2.31 -0.55
CA LEU A 119 -11.45 -3.16 -0.45
C LEU A 119 -11.07 -4.59 -0.03
N ASN A 120 -10.21 -4.75 0.96
CA ASN A 120 -9.72 -6.06 1.44
C ASN A 120 -10.79 -6.76 2.29
N VAL A 121 -11.89 -7.15 1.64
CA VAL A 121 -13.05 -7.81 2.24
C VAL A 121 -13.46 -9.04 1.42
N GLY A 122 -14.30 -9.88 2.02
CA GLY A 122 -14.81 -11.08 1.35
C GLY A 122 -13.71 -12.07 0.98
N ALA A 123 -13.59 -12.44 -0.29
CA ALA A 123 -12.60 -13.39 -0.78
C ALA A 123 -11.20 -12.79 -1.02
N ILE A 124 -11.04 -11.48 -1.02
CA ILE A 124 -9.79 -10.80 -1.38
C ILE A 124 -8.59 -11.23 -0.51
N PRO A 125 -8.71 -11.33 0.83
CA PRO A 125 -7.60 -11.80 1.68
C PRO A 125 -7.05 -13.18 1.28
N ASP A 126 -7.94 -14.11 0.94
CA ASP A 126 -7.53 -15.48 0.58
C ASP A 126 -6.97 -15.53 -0.85
N ILE A 127 -7.50 -14.73 -1.76
CA ILE A 127 -6.95 -14.57 -3.11
C ILE A 127 -5.53 -13.99 -3.03
N GLU A 128 -5.28 -12.99 -2.17
CA GLU A 128 -3.97 -12.37 -1.98
C GLU A 128 -2.92 -13.41 -1.54
N LYS A 129 -3.26 -14.31 -0.62
CA LYS A 129 -2.37 -15.41 -0.17
C LYS A 129 -1.98 -16.37 -1.30
N VAL A 130 -2.82 -16.52 -2.32
CA VAL A 130 -2.55 -17.36 -3.49
C VAL A 130 -1.76 -16.60 -4.55
N VAL A 131 -2.13 -15.37 -4.83
CA VAL A 131 -1.59 -14.57 -5.96
C VAL A 131 -0.17 -14.08 -5.66
N VAL A 132 0.07 -13.52 -4.47
CA VAL A 132 1.36 -12.89 -4.14
C VAL A 132 2.55 -13.85 -4.23
N PRO A 133 2.49 -15.11 -3.78
CA PRO A 133 3.55 -16.08 -4.04
C PRO A 133 3.79 -16.37 -5.52
N LYS A 134 2.73 -16.49 -6.35
CA LYS A 134 2.85 -16.70 -7.80
C LYS A 134 3.55 -15.53 -8.49
N LEU A 135 3.24 -14.29 -8.10
CA LEU A 135 3.93 -13.10 -8.60
C LEU A 135 5.41 -13.11 -8.22
N SER A 136 5.74 -13.49 -6.99
CA SER A 136 7.13 -13.63 -6.55
C SER A 136 7.90 -14.69 -7.35
N GLU A 137 7.29 -15.84 -7.62
CA GLU A 137 7.88 -16.90 -8.45
C GLU A 137 8.07 -16.44 -9.90
N HIS A 138 7.10 -15.72 -10.45
CA HIS A 138 7.20 -15.15 -11.79
C HIS A 138 8.32 -14.10 -11.87
N GLU A 139 8.41 -13.19 -10.92
CA GLU A 139 9.49 -12.20 -10.84
C GLU A 139 10.87 -12.88 -10.80
N ASP A 140 11.03 -13.90 -9.97
CA ASP A 140 12.26 -14.69 -9.89
C ASP A 140 12.59 -15.37 -11.21
N SER A 141 11.59 -15.90 -11.93
CA SER A 141 11.79 -16.54 -13.22
C SER A 141 12.38 -15.58 -14.27
N ILE A 142 11.98 -14.32 -14.23
CA ILE A 142 12.50 -13.25 -15.10
C ILE A 142 13.97 -12.94 -14.74
N TYR A 143 14.24 -12.60 -13.47
CA TYR A 143 15.57 -12.16 -13.05
C TYR A 143 16.61 -13.27 -13.04
N GLN A 144 16.18 -14.54 -12.96
CA GLN A 144 17.06 -15.72 -13.01
C GLN A 144 17.20 -16.32 -14.41
N ASN A 145 16.53 -15.73 -15.43
CA ASN A 145 16.63 -16.18 -16.83
C ASN A 145 18.03 -15.84 -17.40
N GLU A 146 18.84 -16.88 -17.61
CA GLU A 146 20.22 -16.75 -18.06
C GLU A 146 20.33 -16.20 -19.49
N LYS A 147 19.42 -16.61 -20.38
CA LYS A 147 19.42 -16.14 -21.78
C LYS A 147 19.06 -14.65 -21.83
N LEU A 148 18.03 -14.23 -21.09
CA LEU A 148 17.65 -12.82 -21.00
C LEU A 148 18.79 -11.99 -20.41
N PHE A 149 19.41 -12.44 -19.31
CA PHE A 149 20.55 -11.73 -18.71
C PHE A 149 21.77 -11.65 -19.63
N ALA A 150 22.03 -12.69 -20.44
CA ALA A 150 23.09 -12.65 -21.44
C ALA A 150 22.84 -11.55 -22.48
N ARG A 151 21.59 -11.40 -22.96
CA ARG A 151 21.20 -10.34 -23.90
C ARG A 151 21.35 -8.94 -23.28
N ILE A 152 20.85 -8.73 -22.06
CA ILE A 152 21.02 -7.47 -21.32
C ILE A 152 22.51 -7.14 -21.13
N SER A 153 23.32 -8.14 -20.76
CA SER A 153 24.77 -7.99 -20.58
C SER A 153 25.48 -7.62 -21.89
N ALA A 154 25.04 -8.16 -23.01
CA ALA A 154 25.58 -7.81 -24.35
C ALA A 154 25.28 -6.35 -24.70
N VAL A 155 24.05 -5.88 -24.49
CA VAL A 155 23.67 -4.47 -24.67
C VAL A 155 24.46 -3.56 -23.73
N TYR A 156 24.57 -3.88 -22.45
CA TYR A 156 25.33 -3.11 -21.46
C TYR A 156 26.81 -2.96 -21.82
N LYS A 157 27.41 -4.00 -22.39
CA LYS A 157 28.84 -4.01 -22.83
C LYS A 157 29.06 -3.48 -24.22
N SER A 158 27.99 -3.20 -24.98
CA SER A 158 28.10 -2.76 -26.37
C SER A 158 28.78 -1.40 -26.49
N PRO A 159 29.40 -1.11 -27.65
CA PRO A 159 29.95 0.21 -27.93
C PRO A 159 28.93 1.33 -27.84
N ASP A 160 27.63 1.05 -28.07
CA ASP A 160 26.55 2.02 -28.08
C ASP A 160 26.34 2.70 -26.72
N MET A 161 26.75 2.06 -25.62
CA MET A 161 26.78 2.66 -24.28
C MET A 161 27.81 3.82 -24.16
N LYS A 162 28.79 3.93 -25.09
CA LYS A 162 29.91 4.89 -24.98
C LYS A 162 30.02 5.85 -26.15
N ASN A 163 29.54 5.46 -27.33
CA ASN A 163 29.79 6.16 -28.60
C ASN A 163 28.73 7.24 -28.94
N GLY A 164 27.78 7.50 -28.04
CA GLY A 164 26.72 8.50 -28.23
C GLY A 164 25.52 8.05 -29.06
N ARG A 165 25.45 6.79 -29.48
CA ARG A 165 24.26 6.25 -30.17
C ARG A 165 23.05 6.13 -29.24
N LEU A 166 23.28 5.87 -27.97
CA LEU A 166 22.23 5.91 -26.93
C LEU A 166 22.28 7.26 -26.24
N ASP A 167 21.13 7.88 -26.03
CA ASP A 167 21.00 9.09 -25.24
C ASP A 167 21.18 8.80 -23.72
N LEU A 168 21.09 9.83 -22.89
CA LEU A 168 21.30 9.71 -21.45
C LEU A 168 20.24 8.81 -20.78
N ALA A 169 18.95 8.97 -21.16
CA ALA A 169 17.84 8.20 -20.60
C ALA A 169 17.95 6.72 -20.99
N GLN A 170 18.31 6.43 -22.25
CA GLN A 170 18.52 5.08 -22.74
C GLN A 170 19.69 4.39 -22.05
N ARG A 171 20.84 5.07 -21.90
CA ARG A 171 21.98 4.53 -21.15
C ARG A 171 21.63 4.27 -19.69
N ARG A 172 20.90 5.18 -19.07
CA ARG A 172 20.42 5.00 -17.71
C ARG A 172 19.52 3.78 -17.58
N LEU A 173 18.58 3.60 -18.50
CA LEU A 173 17.69 2.44 -18.53
C LEU A 173 18.46 1.12 -18.65
N VAL A 174 19.45 1.05 -19.55
CA VAL A 174 20.32 -0.13 -19.70
C VAL A 174 21.10 -0.42 -18.40
N ASP A 175 21.69 0.61 -17.81
CA ASP A 175 22.47 0.50 -16.55
C ASP A 175 21.60 -0.02 -15.40
N ASP A 176 20.41 0.57 -15.23
CA ASP A 176 19.46 0.18 -14.18
C ASP A 176 18.95 -1.26 -14.38
N ARG A 177 18.64 -1.66 -15.61
CA ARG A 177 18.24 -3.04 -15.92
C ARG A 177 19.37 -4.02 -15.60
N TYR A 178 20.57 -3.77 -16.09
CA TYR A 178 21.73 -4.65 -15.83
C TYR A 178 22.02 -4.79 -14.34
N LYS A 179 22.10 -3.68 -13.60
CA LYS A 179 22.34 -3.68 -12.16
C LYS A 179 21.22 -4.35 -11.36
N THR A 180 19.96 -4.15 -11.77
CA THR A 180 18.81 -4.80 -11.13
C THR A 180 18.89 -6.32 -11.25
N PHE A 181 19.21 -6.85 -12.44
CA PHE A 181 19.41 -8.28 -12.63
C PHE A 181 20.55 -8.83 -11.74
N LEU A 182 21.66 -8.10 -11.64
CA LEU A 182 22.76 -8.49 -10.74
C LEU A 182 22.29 -8.55 -9.29
N ARG A 183 21.63 -7.51 -8.79
CA ARG A 183 21.14 -7.46 -7.41
C ARG A 183 20.07 -8.51 -7.11
N LYS A 184 19.32 -8.93 -8.11
CA LYS A 184 18.29 -9.98 -8.02
C LYS A 184 18.87 -11.40 -8.23
N GLY A 185 20.20 -11.55 -8.34
CA GLY A 185 20.89 -12.83 -8.34
C GLY A 185 21.07 -13.50 -9.69
N ALA A 186 21.05 -12.75 -10.81
CA ALA A 186 21.23 -13.31 -12.15
C ALA A 186 22.52 -14.15 -12.32
N LYS A 187 23.59 -13.83 -11.57
CA LYS A 187 24.87 -14.54 -11.59
C LYS A 187 24.96 -15.74 -10.65
N LEU A 188 23.97 -15.99 -9.83
CA LEU A 188 23.95 -17.14 -8.94
C LEU A 188 23.90 -18.45 -9.75
N ASN A 189 24.50 -19.51 -9.20
CA ASN A 189 24.38 -20.84 -9.80
C ASN A 189 22.96 -21.42 -9.57
N LYS A 190 22.62 -22.52 -10.24
CA LYS A 190 21.29 -23.13 -10.22
C LYS A 190 20.79 -23.45 -8.79
N ARG A 191 21.68 -23.96 -7.91
CA ARG A 191 21.32 -24.31 -6.52
C ARG A 191 21.05 -23.06 -5.70
N GLU A 192 21.83 -22.01 -5.88
CA GLU A 192 21.67 -20.73 -5.20
C GLU A 192 20.41 -20.00 -5.67
N LYS A 193 20.12 -20.01 -6.97
CA LYS A 193 18.86 -19.47 -7.56
C LYS A 193 17.64 -20.17 -6.93
N ALA A 194 17.64 -21.49 -6.83
CA ALA A 194 16.56 -22.23 -6.19
C ALA A 194 16.35 -21.83 -4.72
N LYS A 195 17.45 -21.65 -3.95
CA LYS A 195 17.37 -21.16 -2.56
C LYS A 195 16.83 -19.73 -2.49
N LEU A 196 17.24 -18.87 -3.41
CA LEU A 196 16.77 -17.48 -3.48
C LEU A 196 15.26 -17.44 -3.71
N SER A 197 14.75 -18.20 -4.70
CA SER A 197 13.30 -18.29 -4.98
C SER A 197 12.51 -18.81 -3.79
N GLN A 198 13.00 -19.87 -3.10
CA GLN A 198 12.35 -20.36 -1.87
C GLN A 198 12.25 -19.27 -0.80
N MET A 199 13.32 -18.50 -0.58
CA MET A 199 13.31 -17.39 0.38
C MET A 199 12.38 -16.26 -0.06
N ASN A 200 12.35 -15.90 -1.33
CA ASN A 200 11.49 -14.84 -1.85
C ASN A 200 10.01 -15.22 -1.75
N THR A 201 9.63 -16.42 -2.19
CA THR A 201 8.26 -16.94 -2.04
C THR A 201 7.83 -17.01 -0.57
N ARG A 202 8.72 -17.46 0.33
CA ARG A 202 8.41 -17.49 1.77
C ARG A 202 8.24 -16.07 2.34
N LEU A 203 9.11 -15.13 1.99
CA LEU A 203 8.99 -13.72 2.39
C LEU A 203 7.69 -13.09 1.87
N ALA A 204 7.30 -13.37 0.63
CA ALA A 204 6.06 -12.88 0.06
C ALA A 204 4.84 -13.30 0.89
N ARG A 205 4.77 -14.60 1.26
CA ARG A 205 3.73 -15.12 2.16
C ARG A 205 3.75 -14.46 3.53
N LEU A 206 4.92 -14.36 4.14
CA LEU A 206 5.06 -13.74 5.47
C LEU A 206 4.64 -12.26 5.49
N PHE A 207 4.91 -11.50 4.43
CA PHE A 207 4.45 -10.11 4.33
C PHE A 207 2.93 -10.02 4.18
N THR A 208 2.33 -10.91 3.40
CA THR A 208 0.88 -10.99 3.28
C THR A 208 0.24 -11.35 4.63
N ASP A 209 0.73 -12.41 5.29
CA ASP A 209 0.23 -12.83 6.60
C ASP A 209 0.36 -11.70 7.63
N PHE A 210 1.52 -11.02 7.67
CA PHE A 210 1.74 -9.86 8.54
C PHE A 210 0.70 -8.76 8.32
N SER A 211 0.48 -8.39 7.08
CA SER A 211 -0.46 -7.31 6.74
C SER A 211 -1.92 -7.70 7.05
N GLN A 212 -2.29 -8.94 6.78
CA GLN A 212 -3.63 -9.44 7.10
C GLN A 212 -3.87 -9.49 8.61
N ASN A 213 -2.89 -9.93 9.40
CA ASN A 213 -2.99 -9.93 10.85
C ASN A 213 -3.20 -8.53 11.43
N VAL A 214 -2.46 -7.53 10.93
CA VAL A 214 -2.67 -6.12 11.35
C VAL A 214 -4.07 -5.64 10.99
N LEU A 215 -4.56 -5.97 9.79
CA LEU A 215 -5.90 -5.58 9.34
C LEU A 215 -7.01 -6.24 10.17
N GLU A 216 -6.82 -7.50 10.59
CA GLU A 216 -7.77 -8.19 11.46
C GLU A 216 -7.82 -7.54 12.85
N ASP A 217 -6.69 -7.09 13.41
CA ASP A 217 -6.65 -6.32 14.64
C ASP A 217 -7.32 -4.94 14.50
N GLU A 218 -7.16 -4.28 13.35
CA GLU A 218 -7.88 -3.03 13.06
C GLU A 218 -9.41 -3.23 13.07
N LYS A 219 -9.89 -4.37 12.59
CA LYS A 219 -11.32 -4.71 12.60
C LYS A 219 -11.82 -5.16 13.98
N GLY A 220 -11.00 -5.94 14.70
CA GLY A 220 -11.41 -6.66 15.90
C GLY A 220 -11.40 -5.82 17.19
N TYR A 221 -10.37 -4.99 17.35
CA TYR A 221 -10.18 -4.21 18.60
C TYR A 221 -10.93 -2.88 18.56
N VAL A 222 -12.25 -2.93 18.68
CA VAL A 222 -13.12 -1.74 18.79
C VAL A 222 -13.38 -1.44 20.26
N THR A 223 -13.12 -0.20 20.70
CA THR A 223 -13.46 0.25 22.04
C THR A 223 -14.88 0.82 22.04
N TRP A 224 -15.76 0.21 22.84
CA TRP A 224 -17.18 0.57 22.92
C TRP A 224 -17.49 1.41 24.14
N ILE A 225 -18.20 2.52 23.93
CA ILE A 225 -18.72 3.37 25.02
C ILE A 225 -20.23 3.20 25.10
N LYS A 226 -20.70 2.95 26.32
CA LYS A 226 -22.13 2.74 26.64
C LYS A 226 -22.73 3.93 27.36
N ASP A 227 -21.94 4.61 28.20
CA ASP A 227 -22.39 5.69 29.09
C ASP A 227 -21.88 7.04 28.56
N LYS A 228 -22.80 8.00 28.46
CA LYS A 228 -22.51 9.38 28.05
C LYS A 228 -21.51 10.08 28.98
N SER A 229 -21.44 9.71 30.27
CA SER A 229 -20.46 10.26 31.22
C SER A 229 -18.99 10.00 30.81
N GLN A 230 -18.74 8.99 29.98
CA GLN A 230 -17.42 8.64 29.50
C GLN A 230 -16.95 9.50 28.31
N LEU A 231 -17.80 10.39 27.77
CA LEU A 231 -17.53 11.25 26.63
C LEU A 231 -16.91 12.62 27.01
N GLY A 232 -16.54 12.80 28.26
CA GLY A 232 -15.98 14.06 28.74
C GLY A 232 -14.80 14.55 27.92
N GLY A 233 -14.78 15.86 27.58
CA GLY A 233 -13.73 16.52 26.81
C GLY A 233 -13.82 16.36 25.31
N LEU A 234 -14.60 15.41 24.80
CA LEU A 234 -14.72 15.15 23.38
C LEU A 234 -15.57 16.22 22.67
N PRO A 235 -15.11 16.77 21.53
CA PRO A 235 -15.92 17.64 20.68
C PRO A 235 -17.14 16.91 20.09
N ASP A 236 -18.23 17.64 19.85
CA ASP A 236 -19.47 17.09 19.28
C ASP A 236 -19.23 16.35 17.95
N SER A 237 -18.36 16.86 17.12
CA SER A 237 -18.00 16.21 15.86
C SER A 237 -17.34 14.83 16.04
N VAL A 238 -16.53 14.66 17.09
CA VAL A 238 -15.91 13.38 17.42
C VAL A 238 -16.97 12.42 17.97
N ILE A 239 -17.85 12.90 18.85
CA ILE A 239 -18.97 12.13 19.41
C ILE A 239 -19.89 11.64 18.27
N ALA A 240 -20.22 12.51 17.32
CA ALA A 240 -21.05 12.16 16.16
C ALA A 240 -20.38 11.08 15.29
N ALA A 241 -19.08 11.22 15.01
CA ALA A 241 -18.31 10.23 14.27
C ALA A 241 -18.28 8.86 14.97
N MET A 242 -18.09 8.84 16.30
CA MET A 242 -18.13 7.63 17.10
C MET A 242 -19.53 6.98 17.12
N ALA A 243 -20.60 7.78 17.11
CA ALA A 243 -21.98 7.28 17.02
C ALA A 243 -22.26 6.67 15.63
N SER A 244 -21.79 7.30 14.55
CA SER A 244 -21.87 6.75 13.19
C SER A 244 -21.14 5.41 13.09
N ALA A 245 -19.91 5.33 13.60
CA ALA A 245 -19.11 4.10 13.61
C ALA A 245 -19.79 2.96 14.43
N ALA A 246 -20.51 3.30 15.49
CA ALA A 246 -21.30 2.33 16.24
C ALA A 246 -22.53 1.84 15.44
N LYS A 247 -23.23 2.76 14.77
CA LYS A 247 -24.41 2.45 13.93
C LYS A 247 -24.03 1.52 12.77
N GLU A 248 -22.93 1.77 12.08
CA GLU A 248 -22.40 0.91 11.02
C GLU A 248 -22.08 -0.52 11.50
N ARG A 249 -21.93 -0.72 12.80
CA ARG A 249 -21.69 -1.99 13.49
C ARG A 249 -22.90 -2.49 14.28
N ASP A 250 -24.12 -2.07 13.88
CA ASP A 250 -25.39 -2.45 14.50
C ASP A 250 -25.48 -2.17 16.01
N ASN A 251 -24.71 -1.22 16.54
CA ASN A 251 -24.61 -0.88 17.97
C ASN A 251 -24.38 -2.11 18.88
N LYS A 252 -23.63 -3.09 18.39
CA LYS A 252 -23.47 -4.43 19.01
C LYS A 252 -23.11 -4.41 20.50
N ALA A 253 -22.31 -3.44 20.95
CA ALA A 253 -21.81 -3.41 22.32
C ALA A 253 -21.89 -2.03 22.99
N GLY A 254 -22.37 -0.99 22.33
CA GLY A 254 -22.46 0.36 22.86
C GLY A 254 -23.08 1.35 21.88
N LYS A 255 -23.24 2.60 22.33
CA LYS A 255 -23.81 3.71 21.53
C LYS A 255 -22.74 4.45 20.74
N TRP A 256 -21.48 4.34 21.12
CA TRP A 256 -20.34 4.98 20.50
C TRP A 256 -19.20 3.96 20.34
N ALA A 257 -18.50 4.02 19.23
CA ALA A 257 -17.41 3.11 18.91
C ALA A 257 -16.15 3.88 18.51
N ILE A 258 -15.04 3.60 19.16
CA ILE A 258 -13.71 4.02 18.73
C ILE A 258 -13.12 2.84 17.97
N THR A 259 -12.98 3.00 16.66
CA THR A 259 -12.36 1.98 15.80
C THR A 259 -10.85 2.01 15.96
N ASN A 260 -10.19 0.87 15.68
CA ASN A 260 -8.74 0.76 15.84
C ASN A 260 -7.96 1.33 14.64
N THR A 261 -8.42 2.47 14.11
CA THR A 261 -7.80 3.22 13.01
C THR A 261 -7.22 4.53 13.53
N ARG A 262 -6.21 5.07 12.82
CA ARG A 262 -5.57 6.34 13.21
C ARG A 262 -6.59 7.48 13.32
N SER A 263 -7.44 7.64 12.32
CA SER A 263 -8.44 8.71 12.25
C SER A 263 -9.49 8.67 13.38
N SER A 264 -9.73 7.50 14.00
CA SER A 264 -10.60 7.37 15.16
C SER A 264 -9.83 7.53 16.47
N MET A 265 -8.64 6.95 16.57
CA MET A 265 -7.79 6.95 17.76
C MET A 265 -7.23 8.35 18.07
N ASP A 266 -6.65 9.05 17.08
CA ASP A 266 -5.98 10.35 17.30
C ASP A 266 -6.89 11.41 17.92
N PRO A 267 -8.11 11.70 17.40
CA PRO A 267 -8.99 12.68 18.05
C PRO A 267 -9.45 12.22 19.44
N PHE A 268 -9.67 10.93 19.63
CA PHE A 268 -10.05 10.42 20.95
C PHE A 268 -8.94 10.64 21.99
N LEU A 269 -7.68 10.32 21.67
CA LEU A 269 -6.54 10.54 22.56
C LEU A 269 -6.25 12.03 22.79
N THR A 270 -6.60 12.90 21.83
CA THR A 270 -6.38 14.34 21.93
C THR A 270 -7.36 15.00 22.91
N TYR A 271 -8.63 14.60 22.89
CA TYR A 271 -9.67 15.36 23.58
C TYR A 271 -10.29 14.64 24.78
N SER A 272 -10.28 13.30 24.84
CA SER A 272 -10.94 12.58 25.92
C SER A 272 -10.30 12.88 27.27
N SER A 273 -11.11 13.34 28.25
CA SER A 273 -10.66 13.51 29.64
C SER A 273 -10.53 12.18 30.41
N ASN A 274 -11.07 11.08 29.87
CA ASN A 274 -11.02 9.76 30.51
C ASN A 274 -9.67 9.08 30.21
N ARG A 275 -8.74 9.14 31.17
CA ARG A 275 -7.40 8.61 31.06
C ARG A 275 -7.35 7.10 30.83
N ASP A 276 -8.18 6.33 31.53
CA ASP A 276 -8.21 4.87 31.41
C ASP A 276 -8.66 4.44 30.00
N LEU A 277 -9.63 5.15 29.43
CA LEU A 277 -10.04 4.91 28.05
C LEU A 277 -8.97 5.35 27.05
N ARG A 278 -8.22 6.45 27.31
CA ARG A 278 -7.08 6.81 26.47
C ARG A 278 -6.04 5.70 26.47
N GLU A 279 -5.68 5.15 27.65
CA GLU A 279 -4.76 4.02 27.74
C GLU A 279 -5.25 2.81 26.95
N GLN A 280 -6.51 2.43 27.12
CA GLN A 280 -7.10 1.29 26.40
C GLN A 280 -7.04 1.48 24.88
N VAL A 281 -7.46 2.65 24.38
CA VAL A 281 -7.47 2.96 22.95
C VAL A 281 -6.03 3.00 22.41
N TRP A 282 -5.10 3.59 23.16
CA TRP A 282 -3.68 3.63 22.79
C TRP A 282 -3.09 2.21 22.70
N ARG A 283 -3.33 1.38 23.71
CA ARG A 283 -2.84 -0.02 23.71
C ARG A 283 -3.41 -0.81 22.55
N ASN A 284 -4.71 -0.74 22.31
CA ASN A 284 -5.34 -1.43 21.18
C ASN A 284 -4.68 -1.04 19.85
N TYR A 285 -4.39 0.24 19.66
CA TYR A 285 -3.81 0.73 18.41
C TYR A 285 -2.34 0.36 18.25
N TYR A 286 -1.52 0.56 19.27
CA TYR A 286 -0.08 0.34 19.19
C TYR A 286 0.34 -1.12 19.36
N SER A 287 -0.54 -1.99 19.88
CA SER A 287 -0.31 -3.43 20.00
C SER A 287 -0.86 -4.24 18.82
N ARG A 288 -1.24 -3.62 17.71
CA ARG A 288 -1.70 -4.35 16.53
C ARG A 288 -0.61 -5.32 16.04
N GLY A 289 -0.97 -6.59 15.91
CA GLY A 289 -0.06 -7.68 15.59
C GLY A 289 0.88 -8.10 16.73
N ASP A 290 0.61 -7.66 17.98
CA ASP A 290 1.40 -7.98 19.19
C ASP A 290 0.48 -8.24 20.40
N ASN A 291 -0.59 -9.00 20.19
CA ASN A 291 -1.60 -9.27 21.21
C ASN A 291 -1.50 -10.70 21.79
N GLY A 292 -0.54 -11.50 21.37
CA GLY A 292 -0.34 -12.88 21.81
C GLY A 292 -1.45 -13.84 21.37
N ASP A 293 -2.27 -13.44 20.42
CA ASP A 293 -3.38 -14.21 19.85
C ASP A 293 -3.02 -14.82 18.48
N LYS A 294 -4.04 -15.27 17.73
CA LYS A 294 -3.84 -15.87 16.40
C LYS A 294 -3.32 -14.89 15.34
N TYR A 295 -3.41 -13.58 15.60
CA TYR A 295 -2.94 -12.51 14.72
C TYR A 295 -1.60 -11.91 15.15
N ASP A 296 -0.93 -12.53 16.13
CA ASP A 296 0.39 -12.11 16.60
C ASP A 296 1.47 -12.28 15.52
N ASN A 297 2.19 -11.19 15.24
CA ASN A 297 3.21 -11.11 14.20
C ASN A 297 4.64 -11.36 14.69
N ASN A 298 4.89 -11.60 15.99
CA ASN A 298 6.24 -11.71 16.53
C ASN A 298 7.06 -12.84 15.88
N LYS A 299 6.44 -14.00 15.68
CA LYS A 299 7.09 -15.13 14.99
C LYS A 299 7.35 -14.83 13.51
N ILE A 300 6.40 -14.15 12.86
CA ILE A 300 6.52 -13.71 11.46
C ILE A 300 7.68 -12.73 11.30
N ILE A 301 7.78 -11.72 12.18
CA ILE A 301 8.90 -10.76 12.21
C ILE A 301 10.24 -11.46 12.36
N ALA A 302 10.35 -12.38 13.33
CA ALA A 302 11.59 -13.11 13.56
C ALA A 302 12.02 -13.94 12.33
N GLU A 303 11.08 -14.59 11.64
CA GLU A 303 11.36 -15.33 10.41
C GLU A 303 11.73 -14.40 9.25
N ILE A 304 11.02 -13.30 9.06
CA ILE A 304 11.35 -12.28 8.04
C ILE A 304 12.79 -11.79 8.22
N LEU A 305 13.19 -11.44 9.44
CA LEU A 305 14.55 -10.96 9.72
C LEU A 305 15.62 -12.00 9.38
N LYS A 306 15.40 -13.26 9.76
CA LYS A 306 16.32 -14.38 9.43
C LYS A 306 16.43 -14.58 7.92
N LEU A 307 15.32 -14.58 7.20
CA LEU A 307 15.30 -14.74 5.74
C LEU A 307 15.94 -13.55 5.02
N ARG A 308 15.71 -12.32 5.47
CA ARG A 308 16.35 -11.11 4.93
C ARG A 308 17.87 -11.17 5.08
N ALA A 309 18.38 -11.59 6.25
CA ALA A 309 19.81 -11.75 6.48
C ALA A 309 20.40 -12.85 5.60
N ALA A 310 19.76 -14.03 5.54
CA ALA A 310 20.21 -15.14 4.70
C ALA A 310 20.22 -14.79 3.20
N ARG A 311 19.19 -14.06 2.73
CA ARG A 311 19.10 -13.59 1.35
C ARG A 311 20.20 -12.60 1.01
N ALA A 312 20.46 -11.60 1.87
CA ALA A 312 21.53 -10.65 1.66
C ALA A 312 22.88 -11.33 1.53
N LYS A 313 23.17 -12.26 2.44
CA LYS A 313 24.42 -13.06 2.40
C LYS A 313 24.53 -13.89 1.12
N LEU A 314 23.44 -14.53 0.67
CA LEU A 314 23.42 -15.31 -0.57
C LEU A 314 23.72 -14.42 -1.79
N LEU A 315 23.24 -13.18 -1.79
CA LEU A 315 23.45 -12.19 -2.85
C LEU A 315 24.82 -11.47 -2.76
N GLY A 316 25.66 -11.82 -1.76
CA GLY A 316 26.99 -11.23 -1.58
C GLY A 316 27.02 -9.91 -0.82
N TYR A 317 25.94 -9.55 -0.12
CA TYR A 317 25.88 -8.34 0.70
C TYR A 317 26.06 -8.65 2.18
N GLU A 318 26.69 -7.74 2.90
CA GLU A 318 26.92 -7.85 4.33
C GLU A 318 25.61 -7.92 5.12
N THR A 319 24.68 -7.01 4.85
CA THR A 319 23.35 -6.97 5.47
C THR A 319 22.25 -6.68 4.45
N HIS A 320 21.00 -6.91 4.88
CA HIS A 320 19.83 -6.51 4.09
C HIS A 320 19.81 -5.00 3.78
N ALA A 321 20.28 -4.16 4.70
CA ALA A 321 20.38 -2.72 4.49
C ALA A 321 21.37 -2.36 3.37
N HIS A 322 22.54 -3.00 3.32
CA HIS A 322 23.50 -2.81 2.22
C HIS A 322 22.88 -3.15 0.86
N TRP A 323 22.16 -4.28 0.78
CA TRP A 323 21.47 -4.67 -0.45
C TRP A 323 20.38 -3.69 -0.87
N ARG A 324 19.57 -3.22 0.09
CA ARG A 324 18.45 -2.30 -0.21
C ARG A 324 18.91 -0.90 -0.56
N MET A 325 19.98 -0.41 0.08
CA MET A 325 20.43 0.98 -0.06
C MET A 325 21.35 1.21 -1.26
N GLU A 326 21.97 0.17 -1.82
CA GLU A 326 22.87 0.32 -2.97
C GLU A 326 22.32 1.21 -4.10
N PRO A 327 21.04 1.06 -4.56
CA PRO A 327 20.48 1.90 -5.61
C PRO A 327 19.88 3.23 -5.11
N THR A 328 19.90 3.50 -3.81
CA THR A 328 19.33 4.73 -3.22
C THR A 328 20.35 5.86 -3.13
N MET A 329 19.92 7.08 -2.75
CA MET A 329 20.81 8.22 -2.54
C MET A 329 21.86 7.96 -1.44
N ALA A 330 21.48 7.27 -0.37
CA ALA A 330 22.40 6.94 0.72
C ALA A 330 23.49 5.95 0.31
N LYS A 331 23.22 5.04 -0.61
CA LYS A 331 24.09 3.97 -1.11
C LYS A 331 24.62 3.01 -0.05
N GLN A 332 24.93 3.50 1.12
CA GLN A 332 25.51 2.76 2.25
C GLN A 332 24.69 3.00 3.52
N PRO A 333 24.49 1.96 4.38
CA PRO A 333 23.77 2.11 5.64
C PRO A 333 24.37 3.15 6.56
N GLN A 334 25.71 3.28 6.58
CA GLN A 334 26.40 4.25 7.43
C GLN A 334 26.01 5.69 7.09
N ALA A 335 25.85 6.04 5.81
CA ALA A 335 25.43 7.39 5.41
C ALA A 335 24.02 7.73 5.94
N ALA A 336 23.11 6.77 5.95
CA ALA A 336 21.78 6.94 6.54
C ALA A 336 21.86 7.08 8.07
N MET A 337 22.67 6.24 8.74
CA MET A 337 22.88 6.32 10.18
C MET A 337 23.51 7.66 10.60
N ASP A 338 24.50 8.13 9.86
CA ASP A 338 25.16 9.42 10.14
C ASP A 338 24.17 10.59 10.06
N LEU A 339 23.25 10.55 9.07
CA LEU A 339 22.19 11.56 8.97
C LEU A 339 21.22 11.47 10.16
N MET A 340 20.76 10.27 10.50
CA MET A 340 19.88 10.07 11.65
C MET A 340 20.55 10.53 12.95
N MET A 341 21.81 10.21 13.17
CA MET A 341 22.54 10.59 14.37
C MET A 341 22.87 12.09 14.46
N LYS A 342 22.85 12.82 13.37
CA LYS A 342 22.92 14.30 13.40
C LYS A 342 21.63 14.93 13.97
N VAL A 343 20.49 14.29 13.72
CA VAL A 343 19.17 14.79 14.15
C VAL A 343 18.76 14.25 15.52
N TRP A 344 19.00 12.97 15.77
CA TRP A 344 18.49 12.23 16.92
C TRP A 344 18.75 12.89 18.30
N PRO A 345 20.00 13.30 18.64
CA PRO A 345 20.25 13.91 19.96
C PRO A 345 19.47 15.20 20.18
N LYS A 346 19.31 16.03 19.13
CA LYS A 346 18.55 17.27 19.20
C LYS A 346 17.04 17.01 19.32
N ALA A 347 16.53 16.04 18.56
CA ALA A 347 15.13 15.62 18.65
C ALA A 347 14.81 15.07 20.05
N LEU A 348 15.71 14.23 20.61
CA LEU A 348 15.52 13.68 21.95
C LEU A 348 15.56 14.76 23.05
N ALA A 349 16.45 15.77 22.91
CA ALA A 349 16.48 16.91 23.82
C ALA A 349 15.16 17.68 23.77
N ARG A 350 14.64 17.94 22.56
CA ARG A 350 13.37 18.65 22.37
C ARG A 350 12.17 17.87 22.95
N VAL A 351 12.11 16.56 22.74
CA VAL A 351 11.06 15.72 23.32
C VAL A 351 11.05 15.80 24.85
N ARG A 352 12.23 15.86 25.49
CA ARG A 352 12.30 16.01 26.95
C ARG A 352 11.74 17.36 27.43
N GLU A 353 11.99 18.44 26.70
CA GLU A 353 11.41 19.77 26.98
C GLU A 353 9.88 19.72 26.82
N GLU A 354 9.39 19.12 25.74
CA GLU A 354 7.95 18.98 25.47
C GLU A 354 7.24 18.12 26.54
N VAL A 355 7.87 17.04 27.00
CA VAL A 355 7.35 16.23 28.10
C VAL A 355 7.33 17.02 29.41
N ALA A 356 8.34 17.84 29.69
CA ALA A 356 8.37 18.70 30.87
C ALA A 356 7.23 19.75 30.84
N ASP A 357 6.99 20.38 29.67
CA ASP A 357 5.86 21.29 29.47
C ASP A 357 4.51 20.61 29.75
N MET A 358 4.33 19.39 29.27
CA MET A 358 3.11 18.59 29.51
C MET A 358 2.96 18.21 30.99
N GLN A 359 4.05 17.83 31.65
CA GLN A 359 4.06 17.48 33.07
C GLN A 359 3.69 18.70 33.95
N GLU A 360 4.20 19.89 33.59
CA GLU A 360 3.85 21.12 34.32
C GLU A 360 2.34 21.40 34.30
N ILE A 361 1.66 21.17 33.17
CA ILE A 361 0.21 21.31 33.10
C ILE A 361 -0.48 20.24 33.93
N ALA A 362 -0.04 18.98 33.85
CA ALA A 362 -0.60 17.90 34.64
C ALA A 362 -0.47 18.16 36.16
N ASP A 363 0.66 18.72 36.59
CA ASP A 363 0.91 19.09 38.00
C ASP A 363 0.02 20.26 38.45
N LYS A 364 -0.20 21.28 37.62
CA LYS A 364 -1.14 22.39 37.88
C LYS A 364 -2.61 21.91 38.03
N GLU A 365 -2.97 20.83 37.34
CA GLU A 365 -4.30 20.20 37.45
C GLU A 365 -4.42 19.24 38.64
N GLU A 366 -3.39 19.14 39.48
CA GLU A 366 -3.32 18.22 40.62
C GLU A 366 -3.57 16.74 40.24
N SER A 367 -3.28 16.39 38.97
CA SER A 367 -3.60 15.06 38.42
C SER A 367 -2.74 13.93 39.00
N LYS A 368 -1.63 14.26 39.67
CA LYS A 368 -0.68 13.33 40.32
C LYS A 368 -0.27 12.15 39.43
N ILE A 369 -0.07 12.41 38.13
CA ILE A 369 0.37 11.42 37.15
C ILE A 369 1.76 11.75 36.64
N ALA A 370 2.49 10.73 36.19
CA ALA A 370 3.57 10.90 35.23
C ALA A 370 2.98 10.82 33.82
N ILE A 371 3.50 11.66 32.91
CA ILE A 371 3.08 11.64 31.51
C ILE A 371 3.51 10.32 30.87
N GLU A 372 2.53 9.57 30.36
CA GLU A 372 2.68 8.32 29.67
C GLU A 372 2.31 8.47 28.17
N PRO A 373 2.64 7.51 27.30
CA PRO A 373 2.36 7.62 25.87
C PRO A 373 0.91 7.93 25.50
N TRP A 374 -0.07 7.44 26.26
CA TRP A 374 -1.49 7.72 26.07
C TRP A 374 -1.94 9.10 26.56
N ASP A 375 -1.07 9.82 27.30
CA ASP A 375 -1.32 11.17 27.77
C ASP A 375 -0.77 12.23 26.82
N TYR A 376 0.19 11.86 25.96
CA TYR A 376 0.94 12.75 25.08
C TYR A 376 0.04 13.68 24.26
N ARG A 377 -0.93 13.14 23.49
CA ARG A 377 -1.79 13.97 22.65
C ARG A 377 -2.69 14.90 23.45
N TYR A 378 -3.22 14.41 24.56
CA TYR A 378 -4.10 15.17 25.43
C TYR A 378 -3.39 16.37 26.07
N TYR A 379 -2.21 16.15 26.64
CA TYR A 379 -1.45 17.25 27.25
C TYR A 379 -0.73 18.12 26.24
N ALA A 380 -0.31 17.60 25.10
CA ALA A 380 0.24 18.41 24.02
C ALA A 380 -0.79 19.43 23.49
N GLU A 381 -2.09 19.05 23.41
CA GLU A 381 -3.16 19.98 23.04
C GLU A 381 -3.35 21.08 24.10
N LYS A 382 -3.27 20.72 25.37
CA LYS A 382 -3.32 21.71 26.47
C LYS A 382 -2.10 22.66 26.48
N VAL A 383 -0.91 22.14 26.24
CA VAL A 383 0.31 22.97 26.07
C VAL A 383 0.15 23.93 24.90
N ARG A 384 -0.41 23.48 23.79
CA ARG A 384 -0.68 24.29 22.61
C ARG A 384 -1.63 25.44 22.93
N LYS A 385 -2.71 25.17 23.65
CA LYS A 385 -3.66 26.18 24.11
C LYS A 385 -3.02 27.15 25.09
N ASP A 386 -2.27 26.65 26.07
CA ASP A 386 -1.62 27.48 27.08
C ASP A 386 -0.53 28.41 26.50
N LYS A 387 0.35 27.87 25.64
CA LYS A 387 1.49 28.63 25.10
C LYS A 387 1.16 29.50 23.89
N TYR A 388 0.19 29.09 23.06
CA TYR A 388 -0.06 29.72 21.75
C TYR A 388 -1.49 30.26 21.62
N ASP A 389 -2.34 30.10 22.63
CA ASP A 389 -3.78 30.44 22.59
C ASP A 389 -4.48 29.86 21.35
N LEU A 390 -4.06 28.65 20.96
CA LEU A 390 -4.53 27.95 19.77
C LEU A 390 -5.38 26.74 20.17
N ASP A 391 -6.67 26.82 19.84
CA ASP A 391 -7.60 25.69 19.94
C ASP A 391 -7.89 25.14 18.53
N PHE A 392 -7.49 23.90 18.27
CA PHE A 392 -7.76 23.26 16.97
C PHE A 392 -9.25 23.11 16.67
N ASN A 393 -10.13 23.10 17.66
CA ASN A 393 -11.57 23.12 17.42
C ASN A 393 -12.04 24.43 16.77
N GLU A 394 -11.36 25.57 17.01
CA GLU A 394 -11.63 26.84 16.33
C GLU A 394 -11.07 26.85 14.90
N VAL A 395 -9.99 26.10 14.65
CA VAL A 395 -9.39 25.96 13.31
C VAL A 395 -10.15 24.98 12.43
N LYS A 396 -10.68 23.91 13.03
CA LYS A 396 -11.32 22.79 12.31
C LYS A 396 -12.46 23.22 11.38
N PRO A 397 -13.35 24.18 11.68
CA PRO A 397 -14.39 24.64 10.75
C PRO A 397 -13.88 25.21 9.42
N TYR A 398 -12.62 25.70 9.39
CA TYR A 398 -11.96 26.16 8.18
C TYR A 398 -11.40 25.02 7.34
N LEU A 399 -11.25 23.82 7.91
CA LEU A 399 -10.65 22.65 7.29
C LEU A 399 -11.72 21.71 6.70
N GLN A 400 -12.58 22.26 5.85
CA GLN A 400 -13.58 21.49 5.11
C GLN A 400 -12.90 20.76 3.95
N LEU A 401 -13.09 19.45 3.87
CA LEU A 401 -12.42 18.60 2.88
C LEU A 401 -12.60 19.09 1.44
N GLU A 402 -13.83 19.47 1.06
CA GLU A 402 -14.13 19.97 -0.27
C GLU A 402 -13.41 21.29 -0.56
N LYS A 403 -13.36 22.20 0.40
CA LYS A 403 -12.67 23.49 0.26
C LYS A 403 -11.16 23.33 0.22
N LEU A 404 -10.62 22.41 1.00
CA LEU A 404 -9.20 22.07 0.94
C LEU A 404 -8.82 21.46 -0.40
N ARG A 405 -9.67 20.58 -0.96
CA ARG A 405 -9.48 20.06 -2.31
C ARG A 405 -9.50 21.15 -3.37
N GLU A 406 -10.46 22.08 -3.31
CA GLU A 406 -10.53 23.23 -4.20
C GLU A 406 -9.25 24.10 -4.08
N GLY A 407 -8.81 24.39 -2.84
CA GLY A 407 -7.58 25.13 -2.58
C GLY A 407 -6.32 24.44 -3.07
N MET A 408 -6.26 23.11 -2.92
CA MET A 408 -5.16 22.27 -3.41
C MET A 408 -5.08 22.28 -4.94
N MET A 409 -6.22 22.17 -5.63
CA MET A 409 -6.30 22.29 -7.10
C MET A 409 -5.91 23.69 -7.55
N TRP A 410 -6.38 24.73 -6.86
CA TRP A 410 -6.01 26.12 -7.14
C TRP A 410 -4.49 26.32 -7.03
N ALA A 411 -3.87 25.80 -5.97
CA ALA A 411 -2.43 25.89 -5.80
C ALA A 411 -1.66 25.21 -6.95
N ALA A 412 -2.12 24.02 -7.39
CA ALA A 412 -1.55 23.34 -8.55
C ALA A 412 -1.73 24.13 -9.85
N THR A 413 -2.88 24.81 -10.02
CA THR A 413 -3.11 25.71 -11.15
C THR A 413 -2.12 26.86 -11.16
N GLN A 414 -1.92 27.52 -9.99
CA GLN A 414 -0.99 28.64 -9.90
C GLN A 414 0.47 28.25 -10.09
N LEU A 415 0.87 27.08 -9.61
CA LEU A 415 2.28 26.63 -9.66
C LEU A 415 2.64 25.95 -10.97
N TYR A 416 1.72 25.20 -11.56
CA TYR A 416 2.01 24.29 -12.67
C TYR A 416 1.10 24.48 -13.90
N GLY A 417 0.14 25.40 -13.85
CA GLY A 417 -0.82 25.62 -14.94
C GLY A 417 -1.81 24.47 -15.13
N LEU A 418 -2.01 23.62 -14.13
CA LEU A 418 -2.93 22.49 -14.23
C LEU A 418 -4.37 22.88 -13.97
N HIS A 419 -5.31 22.34 -14.75
CA HIS A 419 -6.74 22.51 -14.56
C HIS A 419 -7.39 21.17 -14.25
N PHE A 420 -8.44 21.20 -13.40
CA PHE A 420 -9.10 20.01 -12.88
C PHE A 420 -10.59 20.07 -13.18
N LYS A 421 -11.10 19.03 -13.85
CA LYS A 421 -12.52 18.90 -14.17
C LYS A 421 -13.05 17.56 -13.64
N GLN A 422 -14.05 17.61 -12.76
CA GLN A 422 -14.68 16.40 -12.28
C GLN A 422 -15.43 15.69 -13.42
N LEU A 423 -15.24 14.38 -13.51
CA LEU A 423 -15.88 13.54 -14.50
C LEU A 423 -17.00 12.71 -13.87
N SER A 424 -18.07 12.49 -14.65
CA SER A 424 -19.14 11.55 -14.34
C SER A 424 -19.10 10.37 -15.31
N GLY A 425 -19.63 9.21 -14.89
CA GLY A 425 -19.72 8.02 -15.75
C GLY A 425 -18.41 7.26 -15.98
N ILE A 426 -17.32 7.68 -15.35
CA ILE A 426 -16.07 6.91 -15.34
C ILE A 426 -16.21 5.78 -14.30
N PRO A 427 -15.87 4.51 -14.65
CA PRO A 427 -15.92 3.42 -13.70
C PRO A 427 -15.05 3.67 -12.46
N VAL A 428 -15.59 3.34 -11.28
CA VAL A 428 -14.90 3.42 -9.99
C VAL A 428 -15.11 2.12 -9.22
N PHE A 429 -14.17 1.78 -8.35
CA PHE A 429 -14.24 0.55 -7.54
C PHE A 429 -15.11 0.72 -6.28
N HIS A 430 -15.43 1.95 -5.90
CA HIS A 430 -16.29 2.27 -4.75
C HIS A 430 -17.04 3.58 -5.03
N PRO A 431 -18.31 3.75 -4.58
CA PRO A 431 -19.10 4.96 -4.85
C PRO A 431 -18.53 6.25 -4.26
N ASP A 432 -17.67 6.17 -3.26
CA ASP A 432 -17.00 7.32 -2.66
C ASP A 432 -15.88 7.90 -3.51
N VAL A 433 -15.42 7.16 -4.50
CA VAL A 433 -14.30 7.56 -5.34
C VAL A 433 -14.78 8.57 -6.38
N THR A 434 -14.10 9.72 -6.45
CA THR A 434 -14.30 10.72 -7.48
C THR A 434 -13.17 10.70 -8.49
N VAL A 435 -13.48 11.06 -9.75
CA VAL A 435 -12.51 11.07 -10.85
C VAL A 435 -12.44 12.47 -11.45
N TRP A 436 -11.22 12.91 -11.71
CA TRP A 436 -10.93 14.22 -12.25
C TRP A 436 -10.04 14.11 -13.49
N GLU A 437 -10.42 14.77 -14.57
CA GLU A 437 -9.52 15.03 -15.68
C GLU A 437 -8.56 16.15 -15.31
N VAL A 438 -7.30 15.97 -15.61
CA VAL A 438 -6.26 16.98 -15.43
C VAL A 438 -5.76 17.38 -16.81
N THR A 439 -5.82 18.69 -17.10
CA THR A 439 -5.30 19.28 -18.33
C THR A 439 -4.21 20.32 -18.00
N ASP A 440 -3.34 20.62 -18.95
CA ASP A 440 -2.39 21.72 -18.84
C ASP A 440 -3.03 23.08 -19.18
N ALA A 441 -2.22 24.14 -19.24
CA ALA A 441 -2.66 25.51 -19.53
C ALA A 441 -3.22 25.68 -20.95
N GLU A 442 -2.79 24.85 -21.89
CA GLU A 442 -3.24 24.80 -23.28
C GLU A 442 -4.53 23.98 -23.43
N GLY A 443 -4.95 23.27 -22.41
CA GLY A 443 -6.13 22.41 -22.39
C GLY A 443 -5.84 20.97 -22.83
N ASP A 444 -4.58 20.61 -23.02
CA ASP A 444 -4.18 19.27 -23.41
C ASP A 444 -4.29 18.30 -22.21
N HIS A 445 -4.74 17.08 -22.50
CA HIS A 445 -4.95 16.04 -21.48
C HIS A 445 -3.62 15.54 -20.89
N VAL A 446 -3.41 15.80 -19.59
CA VAL A 446 -2.24 15.35 -18.82
C VAL A 446 -2.47 13.95 -18.22
N GLY A 447 -3.64 13.72 -17.63
CA GLY A 447 -3.95 12.46 -16.98
C GLY A 447 -5.27 12.45 -16.23
N LEU A 448 -5.54 11.34 -15.53
CA LEU A 448 -6.68 11.21 -14.63
C LEU A 448 -6.22 11.12 -13.19
N TRP A 449 -6.95 11.79 -12.31
CA TRP A 449 -6.77 11.73 -10.86
C TRP A 449 -8.02 11.16 -10.20
N TYR A 450 -7.85 10.02 -9.51
CA TYR A 450 -8.85 9.40 -8.66
C TYR A 450 -8.64 9.83 -7.22
N LEU A 451 -9.71 10.16 -6.51
CA LEU A 451 -9.66 10.52 -5.09
C LEU A 451 -10.59 9.60 -4.31
N ASP A 452 -10.01 8.84 -3.39
CA ASP A 452 -10.67 7.94 -2.44
C ASP A 452 -10.45 8.43 -1.01
N PRO A 453 -11.27 9.37 -0.48
CA PRO A 453 -10.93 10.11 0.73
C PRO A 453 -11.30 9.39 2.03
N TYR A 454 -12.28 8.47 2.03
CA TYR A 454 -12.91 8.03 3.28
C TYR A 454 -12.42 6.68 3.77
N ALA A 455 -12.39 6.54 5.12
CA ALA A 455 -12.20 5.27 5.79
C ALA A 455 -13.39 4.34 5.56
N ARG A 456 -13.12 3.04 5.48
CA ARG A 456 -14.12 1.96 5.43
C ARG A 456 -13.51 0.63 5.82
N GLU A 457 -14.36 -0.36 6.08
CA GLU A 457 -13.90 -1.72 6.33
C GLU A 457 -13.08 -2.26 5.16
N GLY A 458 -11.98 -2.94 5.47
CA GLY A 458 -11.06 -3.51 4.47
C GLY A 458 -10.15 -2.51 3.77
N LYS A 459 -10.25 -1.22 4.05
CA LYS A 459 -9.28 -0.23 3.59
C LYS A 459 -8.13 -0.13 4.58
N ARG A 460 -6.90 -0.22 4.09
CA ARG A 460 -5.68 -0.07 4.90
C ARG A 460 -5.64 1.31 5.55
N SER A 461 -5.17 1.37 6.78
CA SER A 461 -4.97 2.60 7.53
C SER A 461 -3.87 3.47 6.93
N GLY A 462 -3.94 4.80 7.12
CA GLY A 462 -2.99 5.78 6.61
C GLY A 462 -3.48 6.49 5.35
N ALA A 463 -2.55 7.06 4.59
CA ALA A 463 -2.81 7.66 3.29
C ALA A 463 -1.70 7.28 2.32
N TRP A 464 -2.00 7.25 1.03
CA TRP A 464 -1.03 6.89 -0.01
C TRP A 464 -1.50 7.29 -1.41
N MET A 465 -0.53 7.45 -2.30
CA MET A 465 -0.75 7.55 -3.74
C MET A 465 -0.54 6.19 -4.41
N THR A 466 -1.31 5.89 -5.45
CA THR A 466 -1.09 4.75 -6.34
C THR A 466 -1.23 5.18 -7.79
N ASP A 467 -0.35 4.73 -8.67
CA ASP A 467 -0.53 4.82 -10.10
C ASP A 467 -1.25 3.57 -10.63
N TYR A 468 -2.32 3.76 -11.39
CA TYR A 468 -2.98 2.67 -12.11
C TYR A 468 -2.34 2.48 -13.50
N ARG A 469 -1.80 3.56 -14.05
CA ARG A 469 -1.10 3.60 -15.31
C ARG A 469 0.00 4.65 -15.26
N ALA A 470 1.26 4.25 -15.41
CA ALA A 470 2.40 5.14 -15.53
C ALA A 470 2.39 5.86 -16.90
N GLN A 471 2.93 7.07 -16.94
CA GLN A 471 3.14 7.81 -18.18
C GLN A 471 4.27 7.17 -18.99
N GLU A 472 4.16 7.15 -20.32
CA GLU A 472 5.21 6.75 -21.24
C GLU A 472 5.07 7.40 -22.62
N ASN A 473 6.16 7.41 -23.41
CA ASN A 473 6.15 7.90 -24.79
C ASN A 473 7.05 7.04 -25.71
N MET A 474 6.78 5.73 -25.76
CA MET A 474 7.48 4.78 -26.65
C MET A 474 6.76 4.65 -28.00
N GLY A 475 6.64 5.76 -28.72
CA GLY A 475 6.01 5.86 -30.05
C GLY A 475 4.60 6.44 -30.03
N LYS A 476 3.73 6.06 -29.10
CA LYS A 476 2.44 6.71 -28.86
C LYS A 476 2.41 7.16 -27.39
N PRO A 477 2.16 8.45 -27.14
CA PRO A 477 2.02 8.94 -25.76
C PRO A 477 0.91 8.22 -25.02
N ILE A 478 1.21 7.78 -23.79
CA ILE A 478 0.26 7.23 -22.84
C ILE A 478 0.26 8.13 -21.61
N THR A 479 -0.89 8.69 -21.29
CA THR A 479 -1.07 9.56 -20.13
C THR A 479 -1.25 8.73 -18.86
N THR A 480 -0.91 9.32 -17.72
CA THR A 480 -0.98 8.66 -16.43
C THR A 480 -2.40 8.56 -15.87
N ILE A 481 -2.63 7.60 -14.98
CA ILE A 481 -3.80 7.53 -14.10
C ILE A 481 -3.28 7.33 -12.69
N VAL A 482 -3.51 8.30 -11.82
CA VAL A 482 -3.06 8.27 -10.42
C VAL A 482 -4.25 8.33 -9.47
N SER A 483 -4.05 7.85 -8.24
CA SER A 483 -5.05 7.98 -7.17
C SER A 483 -4.41 8.47 -5.89
N ASN A 484 -5.17 9.28 -5.13
CA ASN A 484 -4.90 9.53 -3.73
C ASN A 484 -5.94 8.82 -2.87
N ASN A 485 -5.47 8.18 -1.83
CA ASN A 485 -6.25 7.38 -0.91
C ASN A 485 -6.01 7.89 0.51
N SER A 486 -7.08 8.13 1.26
CA SER A 486 -7.03 8.62 2.64
C SER A 486 -8.04 7.86 3.49
N ASN A 487 -8.07 8.15 4.79
CA ASN A 487 -8.97 7.51 5.74
C ASN A 487 -9.69 8.57 6.59
N PHE A 488 -10.21 9.64 5.94
CA PHE A 488 -10.97 10.66 6.64
C PHE A 488 -12.30 10.09 7.13
N ILE A 489 -12.75 10.57 8.29
CA ILE A 489 -14.03 10.17 8.86
C ILE A 489 -15.10 11.08 8.24
N ARG A 490 -16.21 10.49 7.80
CA ARG A 490 -17.39 11.24 7.34
C ARG A 490 -18.02 11.98 8.51
N GLY A 491 -18.53 13.17 8.26
CA GLY A 491 -19.46 13.86 9.13
C GLY A 491 -20.86 13.21 9.14
N ALA A 492 -21.80 13.85 9.79
CA ALA A 492 -23.21 13.48 9.67
C ALA A 492 -23.71 13.68 8.23
N ASP A 493 -24.76 12.96 7.84
CA ASP A 493 -25.33 13.05 6.49
C ASP A 493 -25.76 14.50 6.19
N GLY A 494 -25.25 15.06 5.09
CA GLY A 494 -25.55 16.42 4.65
C GLY A 494 -24.68 17.52 5.27
N GLU A 495 -23.78 17.19 6.20
CA GLU A 495 -22.83 18.14 6.77
C GLU A 495 -21.49 18.14 6.03
N ALA A 496 -20.79 19.29 6.08
CA ALA A 496 -19.44 19.38 5.55
C ALA A 496 -18.49 18.47 6.32
N VAL A 497 -17.65 17.73 5.60
CA VAL A 497 -16.64 16.88 6.22
C VAL A 497 -15.49 17.76 6.71
N LEU A 498 -15.34 17.84 8.04
CA LEU A 498 -14.26 18.57 8.69
C LEU A 498 -13.12 17.63 9.03
N ILE A 499 -11.93 17.92 8.56
CA ILE A 499 -10.72 17.14 8.85
C ILE A 499 -9.78 17.88 9.80
N SER A 500 -8.82 17.17 10.38
CA SER A 500 -7.81 17.77 11.26
C SER A 500 -6.76 18.54 10.44
N TRP A 501 -5.95 19.36 11.11
CA TRP A 501 -4.79 20.00 10.50
C TRP A 501 -3.81 18.96 9.93
N ASP A 502 -3.54 17.90 10.67
CA ASP A 502 -2.65 16.82 10.23
C ASP A 502 -3.20 16.07 9.00
N ASP A 503 -4.52 15.86 8.95
CA ASP A 503 -5.19 15.29 7.79
C ASP A 503 -5.11 16.22 6.57
N ALA A 504 -5.22 17.54 6.79
CA ALA A 504 -5.07 18.53 5.73
C ALA A 504 -3.62 18.53 5.17
N VAL A 505 -2.61 18.50 6.05
CA VAL A 505 -1.21 18.35 5.64
C VAL A 505 -0.99 17.04 4.87
N THR A 506 -1.57 15.95 5.33
CA THR A 506 -1.50 14.64 4.66
C THR A 506 -2.15 14.69 3.28
N LEU A 507 -3.33 15.34 3.15
CA LEU A 507 -4.02 15.50 1.85
C LEU A 507 -3.12 16.20 0.82
N PHE A 508 -2.47 17.30 1.20
CA PHE A 508 -1.54 18.02 0.33
C PHE A 508 -0.27 17.20 0.03
N HIS A 509 0.25 16.44 1.02
CA HIS A 509 1.39 15.56 0.84
C HIS A 509 1.11 14.47 -0.22
N GLU A 510 -0.01 13.75 -0.09
CA GLU A 510 -0.38 12.70 -1.04
C GLU A 510 -0.69 13.27 -2.43
N PHE A 511 -1.26 14.47 -2.49
CA PHE A 511 -1.45 15.15 -3.76
C PHE A 511 -0.11 15.54 -4.41
N GLY A 512 0.92 15.87 -3.62
CA GLY A 512 2.29 16.06 -4.12
C GLY A 512 2.82 14.83 -4.86
N HIS A 513 2.55 13.63 -4.33
CA HIS A 513 2.87 12.38 -5.03
C HIS A 513 2.04 12.20 -6.31
N ALA A 514 0.75 12.53 -6.29
CA ALA A 514 -0.08 12.49 -7.50
C ALA A 514 0.41 13.47 -8.57
N LEU A 515 0.81 14.69 -8.18
CA LEU A 515 1.42 15.68 -9.08
C LEU A 515 2.73 15.17 -9.69
N HIS A 516 3.55 14.44 -8.92
CA HIS A 516 4.75 13.79 -9.46
C HIS A 516 4.41 12.83 -10.59
N GLY A 517 3.40 11.96 -10.42
CA GLY A 517 2.92 11.06 -11.47
C GLY A 517 2.32 11.80 -12.67
N LEU A 518 1.46 12.81 -12.41
CA LEU A 518 0.79 13.62 -13.45
C LEU A 518 1.78 14.43 -14.30
N LEU A 519 2.83 14.96 -13.69
CA LEU A 519 3.83 15.79 -14.36
C LEU A 519 5.02 14.97 -14.90
N SER A 520 5.01 13.64 -14.76
CA SER A 520 6.01 12.77 -15.41
C SER A 520 5.97 12.94 -16.91
N LYS A 521 7.17 13.14 -17.51
CA LYS A 521 7.34 13.32 -18.95
C LYS A 521 8.56 12.53 -19.43
N VAL A 522 8.42 11.21 -19.44
CA VAL A 522 9.51 10.27 -19.77
C VAL A 522 9.17 9.46 -21.01
N THR A 523 10.18 8.87 -21.63
CA THR A 523 10.00 7.97 -22.77
C THR A 523 9.61 6.56 -22.30
N TYR A 524 10.27 6.06 -21.27
CA TYR A 524 10.12 4.68 -20.78
C TYR A 524 9.38 4.65 -19.46
N ARG A 525 8.34 3.82 -19.38
CA ARG A 525 7.45 3.75 -18.18
C ARG A 525 8.19 3.46 -16.87
N SER A 526 9.29 2.71 -16.93
CA SER A 526 10.08 2.39 -15.73
C SER A 526 10.92 3.55 -15.21
N GLN A 527 10.91 4.69 -15.89
CA GLN A 527 11.55 5.94 -15.48
C GLN A 527 10.54 7.02 -15.05
N SER A 528 9.24 6.70 -15.11
CA SER A 528 8.15 7.58 -14.65
C SER A 528 8.11 7.68 -13.13
#